data_71cde217d626ec9f4dade1ad8d1586ef
#
_entry.id   71cde217d626ec9f4dade1ad8d1586ef
#
_cell.length_a   1.000
_cell.length_b   1.000
_cell.length_c   1.000
_cell.angle_alpha   90.00
_cell.angle_beta   90.00
_cell.angle_gamma   90.00
#
_symmetry.space_group_name_H-M   'P 1'
#
loop_
_entity.id
_entity.type
_entity.pdbx_description
1 polymer ?
#
loop_
_entity_poly.entity_id
_entity_poly.type
_entity_poly.pdbx_seq_one_letter_code
_entity_poly.pdbx_strand_id
1 'polypeptide(L)'
;MDAPRGIRPLWRVPGIVLRERAHPPGRVRVPEPMVMDDPESVAHFHEGGLQNPGMQAVYDFGARAVDALLPLNGRLLDLGVGSGRALSAIVRRRPDLKVTAVDLAPNMLATAQRLFEEEGIDGQIELVKADITALPDALADGEWDGVSCMWTLHQLPEVEVLRGALRQIAAVRRKNDAAVWISDFQRLRDPSATEAMLQCVDPLSPLILRKDAMASESAAFTIDELAAELAAAGLEGMSRGHARPLPYLQAFWAPGARSPRSPIATSSPLRGAARREAMLLSLGFSAKPF
;
A
#
# COMPACT_ATOMS: atom_id res chain seq x y z
N MET A 1 -19.39 4.43 24.62
CA MET A 1 -19.03 3.25 25.46
C MET A 1 -18.03 2.46 24.64
N ASP A 2 -16.74 2.53 25.01
CA ASP A 2 -15.69 1.77 24.31
C ASP A 2 -15.95 0.27 24.53
N ALA A 3 -16.11 -0.49 23.45
CA ALA A 3 -16.19 -1.95 23.52
C ALA A 3 -14.96 -2.51 24.24
N PRO A 4 -15.11 -3.58 25.04
CA PRO A 4 -13.99 -4.16 25.76
C PRO A 4 -12.92 -4.59 24.75
N ARG A 5 -11.74 -3.94 24.82
CA ARG A 5 -10.58 -4.28 23.99
C ARG A 5 -10.18 -5.72 24.31
N GLY A 6 -10.36 -6.61 23.35
CA GLY A 6 -9.89 -7.99 23.49
C GLY A 6 -8.42 -8.00 23.89
N ILE A 7 -8.03 -8.90 24.78
CA ILE A 7 -6.63 -9.06 25.21
C ILE A 7 -5.83 -9.48 23.96
N ARG A 8 -4.88 -8.63 23.53
CA ARG A 8 -3.97 -8.93 22.43
C ARG A 8 -2.93 -9.97 22.91
N PRO A 9 -2.96 -11.21 22.44
CA PRO A 9 -2.04 -12.25 22.88
C PRO A 9 -0.65 -12.13 22.23
N LEU A 10 -0.01 -10.96 22.40
CA LEU A 10 1.27 -10.62 21.76
C LEU A 10 2.42 -11.56 22.17
N TRP A 11 2.31 -12.30 23.30
CA TRP A 11 3.27 -13.32 23.70
C TRP A 11 3.37 -14.51 22.70
N ARG A 12 2.37 -14.68 21.82
CA ARG A 12 2.39 -15.70 20.75
C ARG A 12 3.25 -15.31 19.55
N VAL A 13 3.55 -14.01 19.37
CA VAL A 13 4.30 -13.48 18.23
C VAL A 13 5.67 -14.13 18.05
N PRO A 14 6.50 -14.35 19.10
CA PRO A 14 7.77 -15.05 18.93
C PRO A 14 7.62 -16.47 18.35
N GLY A 15 6.60 -17.21 18.77
CA GLY A 15 6.32 -18.54 18.23
C GLY A 15 5.87 -18.51 16.76
N ILE A 16 5.11 -17.49 16.34
CA ILE A 16 4.71 -17.29 14.94
C ILE A 16 5.96 -17.01 14.09
N VAL A 17 6.83 -16.12 14.56
CA VAL A 17 8.07 -15.75 13.86
C VAL A 17 9.02 -16.95 13.72
N LEU A 18 9.12 -17.78 14.76
CA LEU A 18 9.95 -19.00 14.70
C LEU A 18 9.41 -20.00 13.68
N ARG A 19 8.10 -20.23 13.62
CA ARG A 19 7.48 -21.10 12.62
C ARG A 19 7.68 -20.56 11.21
N GLU A 20 7.44 -19.27 10.99
CA GLU A 20 7.68 -18.61 9.71
C GLU A 20 9.13 -18.82 9.21
N ARG A 21 10.10 -18.64 10.09
CA ARG A 21 11.53 -18.84 9.76
C ARG A 21 11.90 -20.29 9.50
N ALA A 22 11.28 -21.23 10.23
CA ALA A 22 11.52 -22.65 10.09
C ALA A 22 10.78 -23.27 8.91
N HIS A 23 9.72 -22.62 8.41
CA HIS A 23 8.93 -23.12 7.30
C HIS A 23 9.74 -23.08 5.99
N PRO A 24 9.69 -24.13 5.16
CA PRO A 24 10.39 -24.16 3.89
C PRO A 24 9.99 -23.00 2.99
N PRO A 25 10.91 -22.44 2.21
CA PRO A 25 10.57 -21.45 1.18
C PRO A 25 9.81 -22.12 0.01
N GLY A 26 9.19 -21.30 -0.84
CA GLY A 26 8.56 -21.79 -2.08
C GLY A 26 7.05 -22.06 -1.96
N ARG A 27 6.38 -21.48 -0.94
CA ARG A 27 4.92 -21.46 -0.92
C ARG A 27 4.39 -20.86 -2.23
N VAL A 28 3.50 -21.63 -2.90
CA VAL A 28 2.90 -21.20 -4.17
C VAL A 28 1.94 -20.04 -3.94
N ARG A 29 1.98 -19.07 -4.84
CA ARG A 29 1.06 -17.94 -4.88
C ARG A 29 -0.35 -18.41 -5.25
N VAL A 30 -1.36 -17.89 -4.56
CA VAL A 30 -2.77 -18.12 -4.88
C VAL A 30 -3.39 -16.79 -5.28
N PRO A 31 -3.54 -16.51 -6.59
CA PRO A 31 -4.12 -15.26 -7.05
C PRO A 31 -5.56 -15.08 -6.57
N GLU A 32 -5.94 -13.84 -6.30
CA GLU A 32 -7.31 -13.42 -6.08
C GLU A 32 -7.88 -12.71 -7.33
N PRO A 33 -9.21 -12.46 -7.41
CA PRO A 33 -9.80 -11.73 -8.54
C PRO A 33 -9.14 -10.35 -8.70
N MET A 34 -8.81 -9.98 -9.95
CA MET A 34 -8.10 -8.74 -10.27
C MET A 34 -8.88 -7.47 -9.89
N VAL A 35 -10.21 -7.55 -9.82
CA VAL A 35 -11.06 -6.38 -9.56
C VAL A 35 -11.99 -6.66 -8.41
N MET A 36 -11.87 -5.88 -7.35
CA MET A 36 -12.85 -5.82 -6.25
C MET A 36 -13.85 -4.73 -6.58
N ASP A 37 -15.00 -5.08 -7.16
CA ASP A 37 -16.04 -4.13 -7.58
C ASP A 37 -17.45 -4.50 -7.07
N ASP A 38 -17.57 -5.53 -6.23
CA ASP A 38 -18.82 -5.83 -5.53
C ASP A 38 -19.10 -4.76 -4.48
N PRO A 39 -20.29 -4.09 -4.49
CA PRO A 39 -20.58 -2.95 -3.60
C PRO A 39 -20.46 -3.28 -2.11
N GLU A 40 -20.84 -4.50 -1.69
CA GLU A 40 -20.77 -4.92 -0.28
C GLU A 40 -19.31 -5.13 0.14
N SER A 41 -18.50 -5.77 -0.69
CA SER A 41 -17.06 -5.96 -0.46
C SER A 41 -16.32 -4.63 -0.40
N VAL A 42 -16.62 -3.70 -1.31
CA VAL A 42 -16.07 -2.33 -1.32
C VAL A 42 -16.41 -1.59 -0.03
N ALA A 43 -17.68 -1.65 0.43
CA ALA A 43 -18.11 -1.00 1.65
C ALA A 43 -17.37 -1.56 2.89
N HIS A 44 -17.28 -2.89 3.02
CA HIS A 44 -16.57 -3.53 4.11
C HIS A 44 -15.06 -3.20 4.13
N PHE A 45 -14.42 -3.22 2.95
CA PHE A 45 -13.02 -2.83 2.80
C PHE A 45 -12.79 -1.37 3.23
N HIS A 46 -13.66 -0.46 2.78
CA HIS A 46 -13.59 0.96 3.11
C HIS A 46 -13.74 1.22 4.61
N GLU A 47 -14.75 0.64 5.26
CA GLU A 47 -14.96 0.77 6.71
C GLU A 47 -13.84 0.13 7.53
N GLY A 48 -13.36 -1.03 7.10
CA GLY A 48 -12.24 -1.70 7.75
C GLY A 48 -11.00 -0.82 7.82
N GLY A 49 -10.69 -0.12 6.73
CA GLY A 49 -9.59 0.84 6.66
C GLY A 49 -9.74 2.03 7.62
N LEU A 50 -10.99 2.45 7.90
CA LEU A 50 -11.28 3.55 8.83
C LEU A 50 -11.13 3.15 10.30
N GLN A 51 -11.64 1.97 10.66
CA GLN A 51 -11.80 1.57 12.06
C GLN A 51 -10.55 0.88 12.63
N ASN A 52 -9.69 0.30 11.77
CA ASN A 52 -8.53 -0.47 12.19
C ASN A 52 -7.30 0.42 12.41
N PRO A 53 -6.77 0.54 13.65
CA PRO A 53 -5.59 1.34 13.94
C PRO A 53 -4.32 0.87 13.18
N GLY A 54 -4.21 -0.43 12.89
CA GLY A 54 -3.11 -0.99 12.10
C GLY A 54 -3.15 -0.50 10.65
N MET A 55 -4.34 -0.48 10.03
CA MET A 55 -4.50 0.05 8.67
C MET A 55 -4.22 1.56 8.62
N GLN A 56 -4.68 2.34 9.60
CA GLN A 56 -4.35 3.76 9.69
C GLN A 56 -2.83 3.98 9.82
N ALA A 57 -2.13 3.12 10.57
CA ALA A 57 -0.68 3.18 10.71
C ALA A 57 0.04 2.90 9.39
N VAL A 58 -0.47 1.96 8.61
CA VAL A 58 0.06 1.60 7.29
C VAL A 58 -0.17 2.72 6.27
N TYR A 59 -1.33 3.37 6.29
CA TYR A 59 -1.60 4.54 5.44
C TYR A 59 -0.71 5.73 5.80
N ASP A 60 -0.50 6.01 7.11
CA ASP A 60 0.46 7.04 7.56
C ASP A 60 1.90 6.71 7.13
N PHE A 61 2.29 5.44 7.16
CA PHE A 61 3.61 5.01 6.70
C PHE A 61 3.80 5.32 5.22
N GLY A 62 2.84 4.99 4.36
CA GLY A 62 2.85 5.35 2.93
C GLY A 62 2.86 6.87 2.71
N ALA A 63 2.03 7.61 3.46
CA ALA A 63 1.99 9.07 3.38
C ALA A 63 3.32 9.73 3.76
N ARG A 64 4.03 9.21 4.76
CA ARG A 64 5.38 9.68 5.14
C ARG A 64 6.42 9.34 4.09
N ALA A 65 6.30 8.18 3.45
CA ALA A 65 7.21 7.79 2.37
C ALA A 65 7.04 8.71 1.16
N VAL A 66 5.81 8.97 0.74
CA VAL A 66 5.51 9.90 -0.36
C VAL A 66 5.98 11.32 -0.03
N ASP A 67 5.78 11.79 1.22
CA ASP A 67 6.28 13.09 1.70
C ASP A 67 7.81 13.20 1.59
N ALA A 68 8.54 12.13 1.89
CA ALA A 68 9.99 12.11 1.76
C ALA A 68 10.49 12.06 0.31
N LEU A 69 9.64 11.67 -0.62
CA LEU A 69 10.02 11.45 -2.03
C LEU A 69 9.58 12.57 -2.96
N LEU A 70 8.49 13.30 -2.65
CA LEU A 70 7.89 14.28 -3.55
C LEU A 70 8.26 15.73 -3.21
N PRO A 71 8.61 16.56 -4.21
CA PRO A 71 8.90 17.98 -4.01
C PRO A 71 7.66 18.75 -3.56
N LEU A 72 7.85 19.97 -3.09
CA LEU A 72 6.74 20.90 -2.81
C LEU A 72 5.96 21.20 -4.09
N ASN A 73 4.63 21.27 -4.00
CA ASN A 73 3.70 21.40 -5.13
C ASN A 73 3.88 20.31 -6.21
N GLY A 74 4.31 19.11 -5.80
CA GLY A 74 4.56 17.99 -6.70
C GLY A 74 3.29 17.42 -7.32
N ARG A 75 3.47 16.76 -8.48
CA ARG A 75 2.42 16.03 -9.20
C ARG A 75 2.61 14.53 -9.00
N LEU A 76 1.60 13.88 -8.44
CA LEU A 76 1.60 12.45 -8.14
C LEU A 76 0.63 11.70 -9.07
N LEU A 77 1.10 10.62 -9.68
CA LEU A 77 0.27 9.61 -10.31
C LEU A 77 0.11 8.43 -9.33
N ASP A 78 -1.10 8.20 -8.84
CA ASP A 78 -1.40 7.09 -7.91
C ASP A 78 -2.14 5.96 -8.64
N LEU A 79 -1.56 4.76 -8.63
CA LEU A 79 -2.03 3.61 -9.39
C LEU A 79 -2.70 2.58 -8.46
N GLY A 80 -3.99 2.34 -8.68
CA GLY A 80 -4.81 1.47 -7.83
C GLY A 80 -5.27 2.18 -6.56
N VAL A 81 -5.99 3.31 -6.72
CA VAL A 81 -6.42 4.14 -5.58
C VAL A 81 -7.40 3.43 -4.65
N GLY A 82 -8.12 2.41 -5.14
CA GLY A 82 -9.13 1.69 -4.39
C GLY A 82 -10.19 2.64 -3.82
N SER A 83 -10.58 2.43 -2.57
CA SER A 83 -11.54 3.27 -1.85
C SER A 83 -10.98 4.62 -1.36
N GLY A 84 -9.76 5.00 -1.76
CA GLY A 84 -9.14 6.30 -1.51
C GLY A 84 -8.47 6.49 -0.13
N ARG A 85 -8.56 5.54 0.80
CA ARG A 85 -8.07 5.72 2.19
C ARG A 85 -6.57 6.01 2.27
N ALA A 86 -5.75 5.27 1.52
CA ALA A 86 -4.30 5.49 1.50
C ALA A 86 -3.97 6.86 0.89
N LEU A 87 -4.62 7.21 -0.21
CA LEU A 87 -4.43 8.50 -0.87
C LEU A 87 -4.91 9.68 0.00
N SER A 88 -6.04 9.54 0.70
CA SER A 88 -6.50 10.54 1.68
C SER A 88 -5.42 10.84 2.73
N ALA A 89 -4.75 9.82 3.28
CA ALA A 89 -3.66 10.04 4.23
C ALA A 89 -2.48 10.82 3.62
N ILE A 90 -2.17 10.59 2.34
CA ILE A 90 -1.13 11.32 1.59
C ILE A 90 -1.52 12.79 1.42
N VAL A 91 -2.71 13.06 0.86
CA VAL A 91 -3.15 14.42 0.54
C VAL A 91 -3.38 15.27 1.79
N ARG A 92 -3.92 14.69 2.86
CA ARG A 92 -4.05 15.38 4.16
C ARG A 92 -2.69 15.73 4.79
N ARG A 93 -1.66 14.94 4.52
CA ARG A 93 -0.30 15.25 4.94
C ARG A 93 0.37 16.28 4.03
N ARG A 94 0.07 16.22 2.73
CA ARG A 94 0.65 17.04 1.67
C ARG A 94 -0.45 17.72 0.85
N PRO A 95 -1.12 18.74 1.43
CA PRO A 95 -2.22 19.46 0.77
C PRO A 95 -1.77 20.30 -0.43
N ASP A 96 -0.47 20.41 -0.64
CA ASP A 96 0.16 21.08 -1.79
C ASP A 96 0.24 20.19 -3.05
N LEU A 97 0.06 18.87 -2.92
CA LEU A 97 0.15 17.96 -4.06
C LEU A 97 -1.05 18.10 -5.00
N LYS A 98 -0.80 17.89 -6.29
CA LYS A 98 -1.82 17.60 -7.30
C LYS A 98 -1.73 16.12 -7.65
N VAL A 99 -2.84 15.43 -7.55
CA VAL A 99 -2.87 13.97 -7.72
C VAL A 99 -3.82 13.59 -8.84
N THR A 100 -3.36 12.72 -9.73
CA THR A 100 -4.24 11.95 -10.60
C THR A 100 -4.21 10.51 -10.11
N ALA A 101 -5.37 9.98 -9.75
CA ALA A 101 -5.52 8.68 -9.12
C ALA A 101 -6.33 7.74 -10.02
N VAL A 102 -5.79 6.55 -10.24
CA VAL A 102 -6.29 5.59 -11.23
C VAL A 102 -6.80 4.34 -10.53
N ASP A 103 -7.97 3.85 -10.95
CA ASP A 103 -8.46 2.51 -10.61
C ASP A 103 -9.30 1.92 -11.75
N LEU A 104 -9.41 0.61 -11.79
CA LEU A 104 -10.21 -0.09 -12.78
C LEU A 104 -11.67 -0.26 -12.31
N ALA A 105 -11.90 -0.31 -10.99
CA ALA A 105 -13.18 -0.61 -10.33
C ALA A 105 -14.05 0.65 -10.18
N PRO A 106 -15.22 0.75 -10.88
CA PRO A 106 -16.09 1.91 -10.77
C PRO A 106 -16.61 2.17 -9.35
N ASN A 107 -16.96 1.12 -8.59
CA ASN A 107 -17.47 1.26 -7.23
C ASN A 107 -16.39 1.71 -6.24
N MET A 108 -15.13 1.33 -6.47
CA MET A 108 -13.98 1.87 -5.73
C MET A 108 -13.82 3.37 -6.00
N LEU A 109 -13.81 3.80 -7.26
CA LEU A 109 -13.72 5.21 -7.64
C LEU A 109 -14.88 6.04 -7.07
N ALA A 110 -16.12 5.53 -7.12
CA ALA A 110 -17.26 6.21 -6.54
C ALA A 110 -17.17 6.34 -5.01
N THR A 111 -16.56 5.36 -4.35
CA THR A 111 -16.32 5.39 -2.90
C THR A 111 -15.19 6.36 -2.56
N ALA A 112 -14.11 6.37 -3.33
CA ALA A 112 -13.02 7.32 -3.18
C ALA A 112 -13.48 8.77 -3.38
N GLN A 113 -14.30 9.03 -4.41
CA GLN A 113 -14.88 10.36 -4.68
C GLN A 113 -15.65 10.89 -3.47
N ARG A 114 -16.57 10.07 -2.92
CA ARG A 114 -17.34 10.45 -1.71
C ARG A 114 -16.44 10.74 -0.52
N LEU A 115 -15.43 9.91 -0.28
CA LEU A 115 -14.46 10.12 0.78
C LEU A 115 -13.74 11.47 0.63
N PHE A 116 -13.28 11.78 -0.58
CA PHE A 116 -12.53 13.02 -0.84
C PHE A 116 -13.40 14.26 -0.69
N GLU A 117 -14.67 14.20 -1.13
CA GLU A 117 -15.65 15.27 -0.91
C GLU A 117 -15.97 15.47 0.59
N GLU A 118 -16.20 14.38 1.34
CA GLU A 118 -16.44 14.42 2.79
C GLU A 118 -15.25 15.01 3.58
N GLU A 119 -14.02 14.75 3.12
CA GLU A 119 -12.80 15.26 3.73
C GLU A 119 -12.37 16.63 3.19
N GLY A 120 -13.03 17.16 2.15
CA GLY A 120 -12.73 18.45 1.53
C GLY A 120 -11.39 18.50 0.82
N ILE A 121 -10.97 17.38 0.23
CA ILE A 121 -9.68 17.22 -0.50
C ILE A 121 -9.86 16.89 -1.98
N ASP A 122 -11.09 16.82 -2.47
CA ASP A 122 -11.44 16.50 -3.86
C ASP A 122 -10.84 17.49 -4.87
N GLY A 123 -10.72 18.76 -4.51
CA GLY A 123 -10.13 19.80 -5.36
C GLY A 123 -8.64 19.58 -5.74
N GLN A 124 -7.96 18.62 -5.14
CA GLN A 124 -6.55 18.28 -5.40
C GLN A 124 -6.40 16.96 -6.15
N ILE A 125 -7.49 16.20 -6.32
CA ILE A 125 -7.48 14.82 -6.81
C ILE A 125 -8.35 14.71 -8.05
N GLU A 126 -7.77 14.24 -9.13
CA GLU A 126 -8.48 13.81 -10.33
C GLU A 126 -8.58 12.28 -10.33
N LEU A 127 -9.81 11.75 -10.37
CA LEU A 127 -10.05 10.31 -10.45
C LEU A 127 -10.22 9.89 -11.91
N VAL A 128 -9.48 8.87 -12.33
CA VAL A 128 -9.51 8.34 -13.69
C VAL A 128 -9.77 6.84 -13.67
N LYS A 129 -10.81 6.40 -14.38
CA LYS A 129 -11.02 4.97 -14.63
C LYS A 129 -10.10 4.50 -15.74
N ALA A 130 -9.07 3.71 -15.40
CA ALA A 130 -8.16 3.11 -16.38
C ALA A 130 -7.50 1.85 -15.82
N ASP A 131 -6.96 1.03 -16.73
CA ASP A 131 -6.16 -0.14 -16.43
C ASP A 131 -4.69 0.29 -16.22
N ILE A 132 -4.14 0.00 -15.05
CA ILE A 132 -2.75 0.32 -14.70
C ILE A 132 -1.73 -0.48 -15.53
N THR A 133 -2.16 -1.53 -16.22
CA THR A 133 -1.30 -2.34 -17.09
C THR A 133 -1.18 -1.75 -18.52
N ALA A 134 -2.09 -0.82 -18.86
CA ALA A 134 -2.19 -0.15 -20.15
C ALA A 134 -2.73 1.28 -19.94
N LEU A 135 -1.91 2.15 -19.35
CA LEU A 135 -2.31 3.55 -19.07
C LEU A 135 -2.64 4.28 -20.38
N PRO A 136 -3.70 5.11 -20.39
CA PRO A 136 -3.94 6.04 -21.47
C PRO A 136 -2.74 6.96 -21.73
N ASP A 137 -2.50 7.31 -23.00
CA ASP A 137 -1.36 8.15 -23.41
C ASP A 137 -1.26 9.45 -22.61
N ALA A 138 -2.39 10.08 -22.30
CA ALA A 138 -2.44 11.30 -21.49
C ALA A 138 -1.82 11.12 -20.08
N LEU A 139 -1.91 9.92 -19.50
CA LEU A 139 -1.31 9.59 -18.21
C LEU A 139 0.13 9.08 -18.37
N ALA A 140 0.36 8.19 -19.35
CA ALA A 140 1.68 7.67 -19.64
C ALA A 140 2.65 8.78 -20.07
N ASP A 141 2.13 9.77 -20.78
CA ASP A 141 2.87 10.93 -21.29
C ASP A 141 2.80 12.17 -20.39
N GLY A 142 2.08 12.10 -19.28
CA GLY A 142 1.99 13.19 -18.31
C GLY A 142 3.32 13.59 -17.67
N GLU A 143 3.32 14.78 -17.06
CA GLU A 143 4.46 15.26 -16.27
C GLU A 143 4.23 14.91 -14.80
N TRP A 144 5.05 14.02 -14.24
CA TRP A 144 4.90 13.50 -12.89
C TRP A 144 6.19 13.66 -12.09
N ASP A 145 6.09 14.15 -10.86
CA ASP A 145 7.19 14.16 -9.90
C ASP A 145 7.33 12.81 -9.18
N GLY A 146 6.25 12.04 -9.12
CA GLY A 146 6.26 10.70 -8.56
C GLY A 146 5.11 9.82 -9.04
N VAL A 147 5.31 8.52 -8.88
CA VAL A 147 4.30 7.49 -9.06
C VAL A 147 4.22 6.64 -7.80
N SER A 148 3.01 6.41 -7.31
CA SER A 148 2.72 5.49 -6.20
C SER A 148 1.85 4.33 -6.65
N CYS A 149 2.08 3.16 -6.05
CA CYS A 149 1.23 1.98 -6.21
C CYS A 149 1.19 1.25 -4.87
N MET A 150 0.04 1.29 -4.19
CA MET A 150 -0.09 0.77 -2.83
C MET A 150 -1.21 -0.23 -2.74
N TRP A 151 -0.92 -1.44 -2.22
CA TRP A 151 -1.93 -2.48 -1.96
C TRP A 151 -2.68 -2.92 -3.23
N THR A 152 -1.97 -2.98 -4.36
CA THR A 152 -2.58 -3.22 -5.67
C THR A 152 -1.93 -4.37 -6.43
N LEU A 153 -0.60 -4.49 -6.34
CA LEU A 153 0.12 -5.45 -7.19
C LEU A 153 -0.21 -6.91 -6.88
N HIS A 154 -0.57 -7.22 -5.62
CA HIS A 154 -1.00 -8.58 -5.24
C HIS A 154 -2.30 -9.01 -5.95
N GLN A 155 -3.17 -8.07 -6.35
CA GLN A 155 -4.41 -8.36 -7.08
C GLN A 155 -4.18 -8.70 -8.56
N LEU A 156 -2.99 -8.42 -9.11
CA LEU A 156 -2.69 -8.76 -10.50
C LEU A 156 -2.51 -10.29 -10.62
N PRO A 157 -3.39 -10.99 -11.37
CA PRO A 157 -3.51 -12.45 -11.24
C PRO A 157 -2.29 -13.20 -11.76
N GLU A 158 -1.70 -12.74 -12.85
CA GLU A 158 -0.59 -13.39 -13.55
C GLU A 158 0.65 -12.51 -13.54
N VAL A 159 1.83 -13.13 -13.60
CA VAL A 159 3.10 -12.40 -13.62
C VAL A 159 3.20 -11.49 -14.86
N GLU A 160 2.62 -11.89 -15.99
CA GLU A 160 2.65 -11.05 -17.20
C GLU A 160 1.78 -9.80 -17.06
N VAL A 161 0.66 -9.89 -16.33
CA VAL A 161 -0.19 -8.74 -15.98
C VAL A 161 0.58 -7.80 -15.04
N LEU A 162 1.27 -8.34 -14.03
CA LEU A 162 2.17 -7.56 -13.16
C LEU A 162 3.24 -6.83 -14.00
N ARG A 163 3.90 -7.53 -14.93
CA ARG A 163 4.90 -6.93 -15.82
C ARG A 163 4.33 -5.78 -16.64
N GLY A 164 3.06 -5.88 -17.06
CA GLY A 164 2.34 -4.78 -17.71
C GLY A 164 2.36 -3.51 -16.83
N ALA A 165 1.87 -3.61 -15.61
CA ALA A 165 1.84 -2.49 -14.67
C ALA A 165 3.25 -1.94 -14.35
N LEU A 166 4.22 -2.82 -14.09
CA LEU A 166 5.59 -2.40 -13.81
C LEU A 166 6.26 -1.69 -14.98
N ARG A 167 5.98 -2.10 -16.24
CA ARG A 167 6.44 -1.39 -17.45
C ARG A 167 5.85 0.03 -17.53
N GLN A 168 4.59 0.25 -17.14
CA GLN A 168 3.98 1.58 -17.07
C GLN A 168 4.69 2.45 -16.02
N ILE A 169 4.90 1.93 -14.81
CA ILE A 169 5.65 2.63 -13.76
C ILE A 169 7.07 2.99 -14.24
N ALA A 170 7.77 2.05 -14.87
CA ALA A 170 9.11 2.27 -15.40
C ALA A 170 9.14 3.32 -16.52
N ALA A 171 8.13 3.34 -17.40
CA ALA A 171 8.02 4.34 -18.46
C ALA A 171 7.83 5.75 -17.89
N VAL A 172 6.91 5.92 -16.93
CA VAL A 172 6.68 7.19 -16.23
C VAL A 172 7.96 7.66 -15.54
N ARG A 173 8.62 6.77 -14.77
CA ARG A 173 9.88 7.10 -14.08
C ARG A 173 10.96 7.53 -15.07
N ARG A 174 11.19 6.77 -16.13
CA ARG A 174 12.25 7.06 -17.11
C ARG A 174 12.03 8.38 -17.84
N LYS A 175 10.76 8.70 -18.17
CA LYS A 175 10.41 9.93 -18.87
C LYS A 175 10.61 11.18 -18.01
N ASN A 176 10.24 11.10 -16.72
CA ASN A 176 10.14 12.25 -15.84
C ASN A 176 11.26 12.31 -14.79
N ASP A 177 12.13 11.30 -14.70
CA ASP A 177 12.97 11.04 -13.54
C ASP A 177 12.15 11.11 -12.23
N ALA A 178 10.94 10.54 -12.28
CA ALA A 178 9.97 10.61 -11.21
C ALA A 178 10.38 9.73 -10.02
N ALA A 179 10.04 10.14 -8.81
CA ALA A 179 10.11 9.27 -7.64
C ALA A 179 9.17 8.07 -7.79
N VAL A 180 9.52 6.94 -7.18
CA VAL A 180 8.64 5.75 -7.14
C VAL A 180 8.43 5.33 -5.70
N TRP A 181 7.18 5.07 -5.34
CA TRP A 181 6.78 4.41 -4.10
C TRP A 181 5.85 3.25 -4.38
N ILE A 182 6.26 2.04 -4.01
CA ILE A 182 5.46 0.82 -4.10
C ILE A 182 5.42 0.19 -2.72
N SER A 183 4.22 -0.13 -2.22
CA SER A 183 4.06 -0.91 -0.98
C SER A 183 2.94 -1.93 -1.13
N ASP A 184 3.16 -3.13 -0.60
CA ASP A 184 2.21 -4.22 -0.73
C ASP A 184 2.37 -5.25 0.40
N PHE A 185 1.45 -6.21 0.46
CA PHE A 185 1.65 -7.42 1.23
C PHE A 185 2.88 -8.19 0.73
N GLN A 186 3.44 -8.99 1.63
CA GLN A 186 4.44 -9.98 1.28
C GLN A 186 3.94 -11.37 1.65
N ARG A 187 3.98 -12.31 0.70
CA ARG A 187 3.62 -13.70 0.96
C ARG A 187 4.60 -14.32 1.96
N LEU A 188 4.05 -14.82 3.07
CA LEU A 188 4.80 -15.52 4.10
C LEU A 188 5.06 -16.99 3.69
N ARG A 189 6.03 -17.63 4.32
CA ARG A 189 6.33 -19.05 4.10
C ARG A 189 5.30 -19.94 4.77
N ASP A 190 4.96 -19.64 6.04
CA ASP A 190 3.97 -20.36 6.82
C ASP A 190 2.55 -19.84 6.48
N PRO A 191 1.69 -20.65 5.83
CA PRO A 191 0.33 -20.24 5.46
C PRO A 191 -0.56 -19.89 6.66
N SER A 192 -0.20 -20.36 7.87
CA SER A 192 -0.95 -20.07 9.10
C SER A 192 -0.47 -18.79 9.81
N ALA A 193 0.65 -18.20 9.38
CA ALA A 193 1.27 -17.10 10.11
C ALA A 193 0.42 -15.83 10.04
N THR A 194 -0.22 -15.53 8.91
CA THR A 194 -1.07 -14.35 8.74
C THR A 194 -2.28 -14.40 9.65
N GLU A 195 -3.02 -15.50 9.67
CA GLU A 195 -4.17 -15.66 10.58
C GLU A 195 -3.75 -15.57 12.04
N ALA A 196 -2.67 -16.28 12.42
CA ALA A 196 -2.15 -16.25 13.78
C ALA A 196 -1.71 -14.83 14.21
N MET A 197 -1.12 -14.05 13.29
CA MET A 197 -0.74 -12.67 13.55
C MET A 197 -1.98 -11.77 13.70
N LEU A 198 -2.97 -11.88 12.79
CA LEU A 198 -4.23 -11.12 12.89
C LEU A 198 -4.94 -11.38 14.22
N GLN A 199 -4.98 -12.64 14.68
CA GLN A 199 -5.52 -12.98 16.00
C GLN A 199 -4.74 -12.33 17.16
N CYS A 200 -3.43 -12.03 16.97
CA CYS A 200 -2.62 -11.36 17.97
C CYS A 200 -2.80 -9.85 17.98
N VAL A 201 -2.88 -9.22 16.79
CA VAL A 201 -2.88 -7.75 16.67
C VAL A 201 -4.28 -7.16 16.65
N ASP A 202 -5.25 -7.87 16.09
CA ASP A 202 -6.65 -7.46 16.02
C ASP A 202 -7.61 -8.66 16.20
N PRO A 203 -7.71 -9.19 17.45
CA PRO A 203 -8.51 -10.37 17.75
C PRO A 203 -10.02 -10.19 17.53
N LEU A 204 -10.48 -8.94 17.44
CA LEU A 204 -11.90 -8.58 17.25
C LEU A 204 -12.21 -8.22 15.79
N SER A 205 -11.25 -8.30 14.88
CA SER A 205 -11.47 -8.04 13.46
C SER A 205 -12.57 -8.94 12.90
N PRO A 206 -13.54 -8.39 12.16
CA PRO A 206 -14.56 -9.19 11.48
C PRO A 206 -13.97 -10.31 10.64
N LEU A 207 -14.65 -11.45 10.60
CA LEU A 207 -14.17 -12.64 9.87
C LEU A 207 -13.94 -12.34 8.38
N ILE A 208 -14.78 -11.50 7.78
CA ILE A 208 -14.67 -11.12 6.38
C ILE A 208 -13.33 -10.39 6.13
N LEU A 209 -12.98 -9.40 6.94
CA LEU A 209 -11.71 -8.66 6.81
C LEU A 209 -10.49 -9.55 7.05
N ARG A 210 -10.59 -10.53 7.95
CA ARG A 210 -9.49 -11.50 8.15
C ARG A 210 -9.32 -12.42 6.95
N LYS A 211 -10.42 -12.87 6.33
CA LYS A 211 -10.36 -13.67 5.10
C LYS A 211 -9.76 -12.89 3.96
N ASP A 212 -10.15 -11.63 3.77
CA ASP A 212 -9.59 -10.75 2.75
C ASP A 212 -8.08 -10.56 2.96
N ALA A 213 -7.65 -10.23 4.18
CA ALA A 213 -6.23 -10.07 4.48
C ALA A 213 -5.41 -11.36 4.23
N MET A 214 -5.99 -12.54 4.51
CA MET A 214 -5.35 -13.82 4.23
C MET A 214 -5.32 -14.12 2.73
N ALA A 215 -6.35 -13.77 1.98
CA ALA A 215 -6.39 -13.91 0.52
C ALA A 215 -5.36 -13.02 -0.13
N SER A 216 -5.34 -11.73 0.22
CA SER A 216 -4.37 -10.75 -0.30
C SER A 216 -2.92 -11.13 0.05
N GLU A 217 -2.65 -11.65 1.27
CA GLU A 217 -1.33 -12.16 1.62
C GLU A 217 -0.95 -13.39 0.76
N SER A 218 -1.88 -14.30 0.53
CA SER A 218 -1.65 -15.50 -0.30
C SER A 218 -1.45 -15.15 -1.79
N ALA A 219 -2.07 -14.07 -2.25
CA ALA A 219 -1.93 -13.52 -3.59
C ALA A 219 -0.70 -12.62 -3.74
N ALA A 220 -0.06 -12.21 -2.66
CA ALA A 220 1.11 -11.33 -2.69
C ALA A 220 2.35 -12.03 -3.27
N PHE A 221 3.24 -11.22 -3.80
CA PHE A 221 4.59 -11.66 -4.19
C PHE A 221 5.51 -11.63 -2.98
N THR A 222 6.52 -12.48 -2.95
CA THR A 222 7.63 -12.32 -2.00
C THR A 222 8.49 -11.12 -2.40
N ILE A 223 9.28 -10.60 -1.46
CA ILE A 223 10.14 -9.44 -1.74
C ILE A 223 11.17 -9.72 -2.84
N ASP A 224 11.64 -10.96 -2.95
CA ASP A 224 12.61 -11.35 -3.97
C ASP A 224 11.93 -11.57 -5.33
N GLU A 225 10.73 -12.14 -5.38
CA GLU A 225 9.93 -12.24 -6.62
C GLU A 225 9.63 -10.84 -7.17
N LEU A 226 9.11 -9.93 -6.33
CA LEU A 226 8.78 -8.58 -6.78
C LEU A 226 10.03 -7.78 -7.16
N ALA A 227 11.14 -7.94 -6.45
CA ALA A 227 12.40 -7.30 -6.80
C ALA A 227 12.93 -7.76 -8.16
N ALA A 228 12.79 -9.04 -8.48
CA ALA A 228 13.20 -9.58 -9.78
C ALA A 228 12.35 -9.02 -10.93
N GLU A 229 11.02 -8.93 -10.73
CA GLU A 229 10.11 -8.37 -11.74
C GLU A 229 10.29 -6.85 -11.90
N LEU A 230 10.55 -6.11 -10.82
CA LEU A 230 10.91 -4.68 -10.87
C LEU A 230 12.19 -4.47 -11.71
N ALA A 231 13.23 -5.26 -11.44
CA ALA A 231 14.48 -5.17 -12.22
C ALA A 231 14.25 -5.51 -13.68
N ALA A 232 13.48 -6.57 -13.99
CA ALA A 232 13.15 -6.95 -15.35
C ALA A 232 12.33 -5.88 -16.11
N ALA A 233 11.59 -5.03 -15.39
CA ALA A 233 10.84 -3.91 -15.96
C ALA A 233 11.69 -2.63 -16.16
N GLY A 234 12.96 -2.61 -15.76
CA GLY A 234 13.83 -1.42 -15.82
C GLY A 234 13.74 -0.52 -14.58
N LEU A 235 13.34 -1.08 -13.43
CA LEU A 235 13.32 -0.44 -12.11
C LEU A 235 14.38 -1.06 -11.19
N GLU A 236 15.52 -1.43 -11.76
CA GLU A 236 16.66 -1.93 -11.00
C GLU A 236 17.25 -0.87 -10.05
N GLY A 237 17.86 -1.33 -8.97
CA GLY A 237 18.51 -0.45 -7.99
C GLY A 237 17.57 0.29 -7.05
N MET A 238 16.27 -0.01 -7.06
CA MET A 238 15.36 0.52 -6.04
C MET A 238 15.75 0.06 -4.64
N SER A 239 15.67 0.97 -3.69
CA SER A 239 15.74 0.62 -2.27
C SER A 239 14.53 -0.23 -1.88
N ARG A 240 14.71 -1.14 -0.92
CA ARG A 240 13.62 -2.00 -0.44
C ARG A 240 13.65 -2.18 1.06
N GLY A 241 12.48 -2.42 1.65
CA GLY A 241 12.32 -2.74 3.06
C GLY A 241 11.10 -3.62 3.31
N HIS A 242 11.05 -4.23 4.49
CA HIS A 242 9.93 -5.06 4.92
C HIS A 242 9.69 -4.90 6.43
N ALA A 243 8.48 -5.21 6.87
CA ALA A 243 8.11 -5.20 8.28
C ALA A 243 8.87 -6.29 9.07
N ARG A 244 9.15 -6.02 10.35
CA ARG A 244 9.76 -6.96 11.31
C ARG A 244 8.91 -6.99 12.58
N PRO A 245 8.91 -8.08 13.29
CA PRO A 245 9.69 -9.31 13.12
C PRO A 245 9.12 -10.28 12.08
N LEU A 246 7.88 -10.06 11.60
CA LEU A 246 7.22 -10.85 10.57
C LEU A 246 7.14 -10.01 9.27
N PRO A 247 7.66 -10.51 8.13
CA PRO A 247 7.75 -9.72 6.91
C PRO A 247 6.45 -9.74 6.09
N TYR A 248 5.30 -9.41 6.71
CA TYR A 248 3.99 -9.42 6.03
C TYR A 248 3.72 -8.19 5.14
N LEU A 249 4.56 -7.15 5.25
CA LEU A 249 4.54 -5.96 4.43
C LEU A 249 5.90 -5.72 3.80
N GLN A 250 5.90 -5.28 2.55
CA GLN A 250 7.09 -4.90 1.80
C GLN A 250 6.92 -3.53 1.15
N ALA A 251 8.02 -2.87 0.87
CA ALA A 251 8.05 -1.62 0.14
C ALA A 251 9.30 -1.51 -0.73
N PHE A 252 9.13 -0.82 -1.86
CA PHE A 252 10.20 -0.46 -2.79
C PHE A 252 10.09 1.02 -3.12
N TRP A 253 11.24 1.70 -3.20
CA TRP A 253 11.24 3.13 -3.52
C TRP A 253 12.51 3.55 -4.23
N ALA A 254 12.37 4.61 -5.01
CA ALA A 254 13.49 5.32 -5.59
C ALA A 254 13.21 6.82 -5.56
N PRO A 255 14.16 7.66 -5.17
CA PRO A 255 14.01 9.11 -5.30
C PRO A 255 13.96 9.51 -6.78
N GLY A 256 13.30 10.61 -7.08
CA GLY A 256 13.33 11.28 -8.38
C GLY A 256 14.29 12.47 -8.39
N ALA A 257 14.47 13.12 -9.54
CA ALA A 257 15.34 14.30 -9.69
C ALA A 257 14.96 15.42 -8.74
N ARG A 258 13.69 15.59 -8.46
CA ARG A 258 13.14 16.67 -7.61
C ARG A 258 12.84 16.24 -6.19
N SER A 259 13.20 15.03 -5.79
CA SER A 259 12.95 14.55 -4.42
C SER A 259 13.66 15.42 -3.39
N PRO A 260 12.99 15.80 -2.30
CA PRO A 260 13.58 16.63 -1.24
C PRO A 260 14.67 15.88 -0.49
N ARG A 261 15.58 16.62 0.16
CA ARG A 261 16.60 16.01 1.03
C ARG A 261 16.05 15.59 2.39
N SER A 262 14.89 16.13 2.78
CA SER A 262 14.20 15.83 4.03
C SER A 262 12.68 15.89 3.81
N PRO A 263 11.88 15.12 4.58
CA PRO A 263 10.43 15.20 4.53
C PRO A 263 9.94 16.64 4.75
N ILE A 264 8.90 17.03 4.01
CA ILE A 264 8.34 18.40 4.05
C ILE A 264 7.39 18.54 5.25
N ALA A 265 6.52 17.59 5.48
CA ALA A 265 5.59 17.60 6.61
C ALA A 265 6.18 16.90 7.84
N THR A 266 6.12 17.57 9.00
CA THR A 266 6.78 17.10 10.23
C THR A 266 5.86 16.36 11.19
N SER A 267 4.52 16.52 11.09
CA SER A 267 3.56 15.95 12.04
C SER A 267 2.73 14.82 11.44
N SER A 268 2.44 13.79 12.24
CA SER A 268 1.42 12.79 11.91
C SER A 268 0.08 13.21 12.55
N PRO A 269 -1.03 13.15 11.81
CA PRO A 269 -2.36 13.42 12.35
C PRO A 269 -2.86 12.32 13.28
N LEU A 270 -2.21 11.16 13.33
CA LEU A 270 -2.64 10.00 14.11
C LEU A 270 -2.56 10.25 15.62
N ARG A 271 -3.54 9.69 16.35
CA ARG A 271 -3.63 9.76 17.80
C ARG A 271 -3.88 8.38 18.41
N GLY A 272 -3.73 8.24 19.73
CA GLY A 272 -4.10 7.05 20.47
C GLY A 272 -3.44 5.76 19.93
N ALA A 273 -4.25 4.75 19.67
CA ALA A 273 -3.80 3.44 19.21
C ALA A 273 -3.10 3.50 17.84
N ALA A 274 -3.68 4.21 16.86
CA ALA A 274 -3.11 4.34 15.52
C ALA A 274 -1.71 4.97 15.54
N ARG A 275 -1.46 5.99 16.38
CA ARG A 275 -0.12 6.58 16.54
C ARG A 275 0.89 5.59 17.08
N ARG A 276 0.49 4.73 18.06
CA ARG A 276 1.37 3.70 18.61
C ARG A 276 1.71 2.65 17.56
N GLU A 277 0.72 2.19 16.79
CA GLU A 277 0.94 1.23 15.71
C GLU A 277 1.86 1.82 14.62
N ALA A 278 1.66 3.08 14.23
CA ALA A 278 2.52 3.76 13.27
C ALA A 278 3.97 3.90 13.75
N MET A 279 4.17 4.16 15.04
CA MET A 279 5.51 4.19 15.63
C MET A 279 6.15 2.80 15.61
N LEU A 280 5.43 1.76 16.01
CA LEU A 280 5.93 0.38 16.01
C LEU A 280 6.26 -0.10 14.61
N LEU A 281 5.38 0.16 13.63
CA LEU A 281 5.64 -0.15 12.23
C LEU A 281 6.89 0.56 11.71
N SER A 282 7.00 1.86 11.99
CA SER A 282 8.15 2.67 11.57
C SER A 282 9.47 2.19 12.19
N LEU A 283 9.48 1.79 13.47
CA LEU A 283 10.65 1.23 14.13
C LEU A 283 10.96 -0.18 13.65
N GLY A 284 9.93 -0.98 13.38
CA GLY A 284 10.03 -2.35 12.94
C GLY A 284 10.33 -2.53 11.45
N PHE A 285 10.25 -1.47 10.63
CA PHE A 285 10.54 -1.60 9.20
C PHE A 285 12.06 -1.65 8.95
N SER A 286 12.50 -2.59 8.10
CA SER A 286 13.93 -2.86 7.91
C SER A 286 14.71 -1.70 7.26
N ALA A 287 14.04 -0.98 6.34
CA ALA A 287 14.50 0.25 5.72
C ALA A 287 13.30 1.07 5.23
N LYS A 288 13.43 2.38 5.12
CA LYS A 288 12.37 3.32 4.70
C LYS A 288 12.99 4.62 4.17
N PRO A 289 12.27 5.42 3.36
CA PRO A 289 12.82 6.64 2.75
C PRO A 289 12.84 7.86 3.68
N PHE A 290 12.28 7.78 4.93
CA PHE A 290 12.14 8.89 5.89
C PHE A 290 12.76 8.59 7.24
#